data_f83b4bcdf7d4a078ee5c81ebfa00f3a1
#
_entry.id   f83b4bcdf7d4a078ee5c81ebfa00f3a1
#
_cell.length_a   1.000
_cell.length_b   1.000
_cell.length_c   1.000
_cell.angle_alpha   90.00
_cell.angle_beta   90.00
_cell.angle_gamma   90.00
#
_symmetry.space_group_name_H-M   'P 1'
#
loop_
_entity.id
_entity.type
_entity.pdbx_description
1 polymer ?
#
loop_
_entity_poly.entity_id
_entity_poly.type
_entity_poly.pdbx_seq_one_letter_code
_entity_poly.pdbx_strand_id
1 'polypeptide(L)'
;MKKFTLFTLLLPVLLLACALLAAPQAIRAQGPDPVVKLETSMGDILVRLDARKAPMTTANFLEYVKAGQYDGTIFHRVIKDFMIQGGGMTASLREKTTRAPIKNEADNGLRNRKYTIAMARTSDPHSATAQFFINVKDNSFLD
;
A
#
# COMPACT_ATOMS: atom_id res chain seq x y z
N MET A 1 -54.82 40.03 52.98
CA MET A 1 -54.27 40.23 51.62
C MET A 1 -52.80 39.90 51.70
N LYS A 2 -52.39 38.68 51.27
CA LYS A 2 -51.00 38.21 51.32
C LYS A 2 -50.38 38.31 49.92
N LYS A 3 -49.31 39.06 49.82
CA LYS A 3 -48.54 39.21 48.58
C LYS A 3 -47.65 37.97 48.37
N PHE A 4 -47.85 37.29 47.26
CA PHE A 4 -46.94 36.22 46.82
C PHE A 4 -45.82 36.83 45.97
N THR A 5 -44.61 36.73 46.44
CA THR A 5 -43.40 37.13 45.71
C THR A 5 -42.93 35.91 44.93
N LEU A 6 -42.97 35.98 43.62
CA LEU A 6 -42.48 34.97 42.71
C LEU A 6 -40.96 35.06 42.66
N PHE A 7 -40.27 34.04 43.22
CA PHE A 7 -38.83 33.93 43.16
C PHE A 7 -38.46 33.24 41.84
N THR A 8 -37.98 34.01 40.91
CA THR A 8 -37.48 33.48 39.61
C THR A 8 -36.08 32.92 39.85
N LEU A 9 -35.99 31.61 39.88
CA LEU A 9 -34.73 30.90 39.97
C LEU A 9 -34.09 30.87 38.56
N LEU A 10 -33.11 31.73 38.33
CA LEU A 10 -32.27 31.70 37.15
C LEU A 10 -31.37 30.46 37.24
N LEU A 11 -31.63 29.46 36.43
CA LEU A 11 -30.80 28.29 36.25
C LEU A 11 -29.66 28.69 35.29
N PRO A 12 -28.37 28.62 35.71
CA PRO A 12 -27.30 28.85 34.76
C PRO A 12 -27.21 27.64 33.83
N VAL A 13 -27.49 27.88 32.54
CA VAL A 13 -27.19 26.90 31.48
C VAL A 13 -25.67 26.74 31.41
N LEU A 14 -25.20 25.64 31.98
CA LEU A 14 -23.82 25.22 31.86
C LEU A 14 -23.59 24.74 30.42
N LEU A 15 -23.14 25.63 29.56
CA LEU A 15 -22.60 25.30 28.24
C LEU A 15 -21.35 24.46 28.44
N LEU A 16 -21.54 23.14 28.45
CA LEU A 16 -20.46 22.18 28.40
C LEU A 16 -19.88 22.26 26.97
N ALA A 17 -18.91 23.15 26.77
CA ALA A 17 -18.10 23.18 25.56
C ALA A 17 -17.32 21.87 25.51
N CYS A 18 -17.84 20.93 24.72
CA CYS A 18 -17.10 19.72 24.33
C CYS A 18 -15.94 20.18 23.44
N ALA A 19 -14.85 20.62 24.05
CA ALA A 19 -13.58 20.76 23.37
C ALA A 19 -13.17 19.35 22.92
N LEU A 20 -13.49 19.01 21.66
CA LEU A 20 -12.85 17.90 20.97
C LEU A 20 -11.35 18.22 20.96
N LEU A 21 -10.64 17.69 21.96
CA LEU A 21 -9.20 17.55 21.91
C LEU A 21 -8.90 16.63 20.73
N ALA A 22 -8.70 17.23 19.56
CA ALA A 22 -8.05 16.58 18.44
C ALA A 22 -6.65 16.20 18.95
N ALA A 23 -6.52 14.99 19.47
CA ALA A 23 -5.22 14.46 19.82
C ALA A 23 -4.37 14.58 18.55
N PRO A 24 -3.17 15.21 18.64
CA PRO A 24 -2.28 15.24 17.50
C PRO A 24 -2.08 13.78 17.07
N GLN A 25 -2.51 13.46 15.86
CA GLN A 25 -2.17 12.16 15.29
C GLN A 25 -0.65 12.14 15.25
N ALA A 26 -0.07 11.40 16.18
CA ALA A 26 1.36 11.20 16.21
C ALA A 26 1.74 10.72 14.81
N ILE A 27 2.49 11.55 14.09
CA ILE A 27 3.16 11.16 12.86
C ILE A 27 4.01 9.97 13.29
N ARG A 28 3.49 8.77 13.06
CA ARG A 28 4.23 7.54 13.32
C ARG A 28 5.48 7.70 12.48
N ALA A 29 6.61 7.93 13.14
CA ALA A 29 7.91 7.88 12.48
C ALA A 29 7.96 6.50 11.80
N GLN A 30 7.75 6.49 10.49
CA GLN A 30 7.82 5.25 9.74
C GLN A 30 9.29 4.82 9.85
N GLY A 31 9.51 3.61 10.33
CA GLY A 31 10.82 3.00 10.37
C GLY A 31 11.49 3.00 8.99
N PRO A 32 12.74 2.55 8.89
CA PRO A 32 13.43 2.47 7.61
C PRO A 32 12.60 1.68 6.59
N ASP A 33 12.68 2.06 5.32
CA ASP A 33 11.98 1.39 4.24
C ASP A 33 12.25 -0.12 4.27
N PRO A 34 11.23 -0.98 4.22
CA PRO A 34 11.40 -2.42 4.28
C PRO A 34 12.23 -2.93 3.11
N VAL A 35 13.10 -3.89 3.37
CA VAL A 35 13.86 -4.60 2.33
C VAL A 35 13.40 -6.05 2.29
N VAL A 36 13.05 -6.52 1.10
CA VAL A 36 12.67 -7.91 0.83
C VAL A 36 13.73 -8.55 -0.06
N LYS A 37 14.14 -9.76 0.28
CA LYS A 37 15.01 -10.59 -0.55
C LYS A 37 14.16 -11.57 -1.35
N LEU A 38 14.25 -11.54 -2.67
CA LEU A 38 13.68 -12.53 -3.56
C LEU A 38 14.79 -13.54 -3.86
N GLU A 39 14.70 -14.74 -3.28
CA GLU A 39 15.63 -15.84 -3.56
C GLU A 39 15.19 -16.54 -4.84
N THR A 40 16.02 -16.50 -5.87
CA THR A 40 15.70 -17.10 -7.18
C THR A 40 16.73 -18.15 -7.58
N SER A 41 16.39 -19.00 -8.53
CA SER A 41 17.32 -19.97 -9.12
C SER A 41 18.52 -19.34 -9.84
N MET A 42 18.45 -18.02 -10.11
CA MET A 42 19.51 -17.26 -10.79
C MET A 42 20.25 -16.31 -9.85
N GLY A 43 19.98 -16.37 -8.54
CA GLY A 43 20.56 -15.51 -7.51
C GLY A 43 19.53 -14.63 -6.82
N ASP A 44 20.00 -13.89 -5.83
CA ASP A 44 19.15 -13.06 -4.97
C ASP A 44 18.91 -11.67 -5.57
N ILE A 45 17.69 -11.19 -5.43
CA ILE A 45 17.31 -9.81 -5.77
C ILE A 45 16.87 -9.11 -4.49
N LEU A 46 17.53 -8.01 -4.12
CA LEU A 46 17.14 -7.18 -2.98
C LEU A 46 16.25 -6.05 -3.45
N VAL A 47 15.07 -5.95 -2.85
CA VAL A 47 14.05 -4.95 -3.17
C VAL A 47 13.80 -4.08 -1.95
N ARG A 48 14.07 -2.78 -2.04
CA ARG A 48 13.66 -1.78 -1.05
C ARG A 48 12.29 -1.23 -1.44
N LEU A 49 11.35 -1.27 -0.51
CA LEU A 49 9.97 -0.81 -0.71
C LEU A 49 9.83 0.60 -0.13
N ASP A 50 9.33 1.56 -0.92
CA ASP A 50 9.08 2.93 -0.44
C ASP A 50 7.72 2.99 0.28
N ALA A 51 7.74 2.70 1.58
CA ALA A 51 6.54 2.68 2.41
C ALA A 51 5.95 4.08 2.65
N ARG A 52 6.69 5.14 2.39
CA ARG A 52 6.22 6.52 2.55
C ARG A 52 5.41 6.98 1.34
N LYS A 53 5.89 6.66 0.14
CA LYS A 53 5.24 7.06 -1.11
C LYS A 53 4.19 6.06 -1.59
N ALA A 54 4.33 4.78 -1.24
CA ALA A 54 3.41 3.71 -1.61
C ALA A 54 3.03 2.83 -0.40
N PRO A 55 2.40 3.39 0.65
CA PRO A 55 2.13 2.68 1.89
C PRO A 55 1.22 1.47 1.71
N MET A 56 0.15 1.60 0.93
CA MET A 56 -0.81 0.53 0.71
C MET A 56 -0.22 -0.58 -0.15
N THR A 57 0.50 -0.21 -1.21
CA THR A 57 1.21 -1.14 -2.09
C THR A 57 2.28 -1.91 -1.31
N THR A 58 3.07 -1.21 -0.49
CA THR A 58 4.08 -1.82 0.37
C THR A 58 3.45 -2.80 1.37
N ALA A 59 2.39 -2.41 2.06
CA ALA A 59 1.70 -3.28 3.01
C ALA A 59 1.16 -4.54 2.32
N ASN A 60 0.49 -4.39 1.18
CA ASN A 60 -0.04 -5.50 0.39
C ASN A 60 1.08 -6.48 -0.04
N PHE A 61 2.19 -5.95 -0.56
CA PHE A 61 3.33 -6.78 -0.97
C PHE A 61 3.90 -7.58 0.21
N LEU A 62 4.12 -6.92 1.35
CA LEU A 62 4.64 -7.55 2.57
C LEU A 62 3.69 -8.61 3.13
N GLU A 63 2.38 -8.43 3.00
CA GLU A 63 1.41 -9.44 3.40
C GLU A 63 1.45 -10.69 2.54
N TYR A 64 1.67 -10.55 1.22
CA TYR A 64 1.91 -11.68 0.34
C TYR A 64 3.24 -12.38 0.65
N VAL A 65 4.30 -11.62 0.96
CA VAL A 65 5.58 -12.18 1.42
C VAL A 65 5.39 -13.02 2.68
N LYS A 66 4.74 -12.47 3.71
CA LYS A 66 4.48 -13.17 4.98
C LYS A 66 3.62 -14.43 4.81
N ALA A 67 2.72 -14.41 3.85
CA ALA A 67 1.84 -15.55 3.54
C ALA A 67 2.52 -16.62 2.68
N GLY A 68 3.79 -16.47 2.29
CA GLY A 68 4.49 -17.39 1.39
C GLY A 68 3.89 -17.43 -0.02
N GLN A 69 3.14 -16.38 -0.42
CA GLN A 69 2.47 -16.34 -1.71
C GLN A 69 3.44 -16.46 -2.88
N TYR A 70 4.63 -15.88 -2.75
CA TYR A 70 5.63 -15.83 -3.81
C TYR A 70 6.46 -17.11 -3.91
N ASP A 71 6.41 -17.99 -2.90
CA ASP A 71 7.16 -19.24 -2.88
C ASP A 71 6.69 -20.17 -4.03
N GLY A 72 7.64 -20.67 -4.81
CA GLY A 72 7.39 -21.51 -5.98
C GLY A 72 6.74 -20.78 -7.16
N THR A 73 6.68 -19.45 -7.14
CA THR A 73 6.29 -18.66 -8.33
C THR A 73 7.46 -18.44 -9.28
N ILE A 74 7.14 -18.10 -10.52
CA ILE A 74 8.13 -17.85 -11.58
C ILE A 74 7.97 -16.45 -12.16
N PHE A 75 9.03 -15.97 -12.80
CA PHE A 75 8.93 -14.86 -13.75
C PHE A 75 8.35 -15.40 -15.05
N HIS A 76 7.03 -15.37 -15.18
CA HIS A 76 6.28 -15.96 -16.29
C HIS A 76 6.25 -15.10 -17.57
N ARG A 77 6.66 -13.83 -17.45
CA ARG A 77 6.72 -12.90 -18.60
C ARG A 77 8.03 -12.12 -18.53
N VAL A 78 8.88 -12.35 -19.52
CA VAL A 78 10.19 -11.71 -19.66
C VAL A 78 10.28 -11.05 -21.00
N ILE A 79 10.42 -9.73 -21.03
CA ILE A 79 10.55 -8.97 -22.27
C ILE A 79 11.86 -8.19 -22.22
N LYS A 80 12.73 -8.47 -23.18
CA LYS A 80 14.02 -7.78 -23.33
C LYS A 80 13.77 -6.28 -23.49
N ASP A 81 14.64 -5.49 -22.86
CA ASP A 81 14.58 -4.01 -22.89
C ASP A 81 13.25 -3.42 -22.41
N PHE A 82 12.51 -4.15 -21.57
CA PHE A 82 11.27 -3.69 -20.96
C PHE A 82 11.21 -4.10 -19.50
N MET A 83 10.76 -5.32 -19.16
CA MET A 83 10.57 -5.76 -17.77
C MET A 83 10.57 -7.28 -17.64
N ILE A 84 10.69 -7.76 -16.41
CA ILE A 84 10.38 -9.14 -16.00
C ILE A 84 9.20 -9.10 -15.03
N GLN A 85 8.18 -9.93 -15.26
CA GLN A 85 6.96 -9.97 -14.45
C GLN A 85 6.79 -11.34 -13.80
N GLY A 86 6.46 -11.35 -12.51
CA GLY A 86 6.29 -12.55 -11.71
C GLY A 86 5.30 -12.39 -10.58
N GLY A 87 5.33 -13.32 -9.63
CA GLY A 87 4.55 -13.27 -8.40
C GLY A 87 3.11 -13.78 -8.49
N GLY A 88 2.66 -14.27 -9.65
CA GLY A 88 1.29 -14.74 -9.82
C GLY A 88 1.17 -16.20 -10.22
N MET A 89 2.19 -16.79 -10.84
CA MET A 89 2.07 -18.12 -11.46
C MET A 89 3.12 -19.10 -10.94
N THR A 90 2.72 -20.34 -10.81
CA THR A 90 3.61 -21.48 -10.51
C THR A 90 4.39 -21.91 -11.76
N ALA A 91 5.37 -22.79 -11.59
CA ALA A 91 6.13 -23.35 -12.71
C ALA A 91 5.26 -24.12 -13.73
N SER A 92 4.09 -24.59 -13.31
CA SER A 92 3.10 -25.22 -14.20
C SER A 92 2.12 -24.22 -14.84
N LEU A 93 2.43 -22.91 -14.78
CA LEU A 93 1.63 -21.80 -15.30
C LEU A 93 0.21 -21.72 -14.70
N ARG A 94 0.00 -22.27 -13.51
CA ARG A 94 -1.25 -22.11 -12.77
C ARG A 94 -1.19 -20.81 -11.97
N GLU A 95 -2.23 -20.01 -12.10
CA GLU A 95 -2.36 -18.80 -11.30
C GLU A 95 -2.65 -19.13 -9.84
N LYS A 96 -1.97 -18.46 -8.92
CA LYS A 96 -2.23 -18.57 -7.47
C LYS A 96 -3.38 -17.65 -7.09
N THR A 97 -4.25 -18.09 -6.22
CA THR A 97 -5.35 -17.29 -5.68
C THR A 97 -4.80 -16.06 -4.98
N THR A 98 -5.44 -14.91 -5.20
CA THR A 98 -5.03 -13.64 -4.64
C THR A 98 -6.10 -13.07 -3.70
N ARG A 99 -5.73 -12.07 -2.92
CA ARG A 99 -6.64 -11.24 -2.13
C ARG A 99 -7.38 -10.26 -3.03
N ALA A 100 -8.28 -9.47 -2.45
CA ALA A 100 -8.90 -8.36 -3.14
C ALA A 100 -7.84 -7.36 -3.68
N PRO A 101 -8.11 -6.72 -4.81
CA PRO A 101 -7.20 -5.73 -5.38
C PRO A 101 -7.09 -4.49 -4.50
N ILE A 102 -6.01 -3.75 -4.69
CA ILE A 102 -5.71 -2.52 -3.95
C ILE A 102 -5.91 -1.27 -4.80
N LYS A 103 -6.14 -0.14 -4.12
CA LYS A 103 -6.16 1.18 -4.77
C LYS A 103 -4.78 1.48 -5.38
N ASN A 104 -4.80 2.06 -6.56
CA ASN A 104 -3.61 2.54 -7.23
C ASN A 104 -3.01 3.75 -6.49
N GLU A 105 -1.70 3.75 -6.32
CA GLU A 105 -0.93 4.83 -5.71
C GLU A 105 0.11 5.43 -6.69
N ALA A 106 -0.09 5.28 -8.01
CA ALA A 106 0.89 5.69 -9.02
C ALA A 106 1.09 7.22 -9.13
N ASP A 107 0.19 8.02 -8.56
CA ASP A 107 0.28 9.48 -8.47
C ASP A 107 1.29 9.99 -7.41
N ASN A 108 2.09 9.08 -6.86
CA ASN A 108 3.04 9.33 -5.77
C ASN A 108 4.40 9.93 -6.21
N GLY A 109 4.59 10.15 -7.52
CA GLY A 109 5.81 10.70 -8.10
C GLY A 109 6.99 9.73 -8.21
N LEU A 110 6.81 8.44 -7.89
CA LEU A 110 7.77 7.39 -8.24
C LEU A 110 7.72 7.12 -9.74
N ARG A 111 8.87 6.77 -10.31
CA ARG A 111 8.98 6.54 -11.75
C ARG A 111 9.46 5.13 -12.05
N ASN A 112 9.04 4.62 -13.20
CA ASN A 112 9.42 3.31 -13.73
C ASN A 112 10.82 3.34 -14.36
N ARG A 113 11.84 3.60 -13.53
CA ARG A 113 13.24 3.56 -13.95
C ARG A 113 13.78 2.14 -13.95
N LYS A 114 14.87 1.92 -14.66
CA LYS A 114 15.61 0.66 -14.63
C LYS A 114 15.87 0.22 -13.18
N TYR A 115 15.61 -1.06 -12.90
CA TYR A 115 15.75 -1.70 -11.59
C TYR A 115 14.73 -1.28 -10.52
N THR A 116 13.68 -0.57 -10.88
CA THR A 116 12.54 -0.37 -9.97
C THR A 116 11.54 -1.51 -10.09
N ILE A 117 10.80 -1.75 -8.99
CA ILE A 117 9.69 -2.70 -8.93
C ILE A 117 8.36 -1.93 -8.90
N ALA A 118 7.34 -2.47 -9.56
CA ALA A 118 5.98 -1.94 -9.48
C ALA A 118 4.95 -3.08 -9.57
N MET A 119 3.72 -2.83 -9.10
CA MET A 119 2.63 -3.80 -9.20
C MET A 119 2.13 -3.91 -10.63
N ALA A 120 1.96 -5.14 -11.09
CA ALA A 120 1.25 -5.41 -12.34
C ALA A 120 -0.26 -5.28 -12.12
N ARG A 121 -0.96 -4.76 -13.12
CA ARG A 121 -2.41 -4.57 -13.12
C ARG A 121 -3.01 -4.76 -14.51
N THR A 122 -4.32 -4.87 -14.59
CA THR A 122 -5.07 -4.85 -15.85
C THR A 122 -5.26 -3.39 -16.33
N SER A 123 -6.12 -3.17 -17.29
CA SER A 123 -6.55 -1.82 -17.69
C SER A 123 -7.27 -1.05 -16.60
N ASP A 124 -7.92 -1.75 -15.64
CA ASP A 124 -8.47 -1.11 -14.45
C ASP A 124 -7.34 -0.63 -13.54
N PRO A 125 -7.25 0.67 -13.24
CA PRO A 125 -6.21 1.23 -12.38
C PRO A 125 -6.15 0.59 -11.00
N HIS A 126 -7.27 0.11 -10.46
CA HIS A 126 -7.40 -0.43 -9.10
C HIS A 126 -7.45 -1.98 -9.07
N SER A 127 -6.82 -2.65 -10.05
CA SER A 127 -6.84 -4.11 -10.19
C SER A 127 -5.59 -4.83 -9.71
N ALA A 128 -4.60 -4.12 -9.17
CA ALA A 128 -3.37 -4.76 -8.69
C ALA A 128 -3.64 -5.67 -7.49
N THR A 129 -3.08 -6.89 -7.52
CA THR A 129 -3.17 -7.86 -6.43
C THR A 129 -1.79 -8.32 -5.96
N ALA A 130 -1.26 -9.45 -6.44
CA ALA A 130 0.01 -10.03 -6.05
C ALA A 130 1.11 -9.83 -7.09
N GLN A 131 0.76 -9.81 -8.39
CA GLN A 131 1.74 -9.78 -9.44
C GLN A 131 2.52 -8.45 -9.47
N PHE A 132 3.80 -8.54 -9.74
CA PHE A 132 4.71 -7.40 -9.85
C PHE A 132 5.61 -7.54 -11.07
N PHE A 133 6.23 -6.45 -11.46
CA PHE A 133 7.28 -6.47 -12.48
C PHE A 133 8.50 -5.67 -12.02
N ILE A 134 9.65 -6.03 -12.55
CA ILE A 134 10.91 -5.32 -12.36
C ILE A 134 11.31 -4.74 -13.71
N ASN A 135 11.52 -3.43 -13.75
CA ASN A 135 11.95 -2.72 -14.94
C ASN A 135 13.41 -3.06 -15.27
N VAL A 136 13.71 -3.51 -16.49
CA VAL A 136 15.09 -3.72 -16.96
C VAL A 136 15.60 -2.58 -17.83
N LYS A 137 14.76 -1.56 -18.03
CA LYS A 137 15.03 -0.29 -18.72
C LYS A 137 14.18 0.81 -18.09
N ASP A 138 14.44 2.07 -18.41
CA ASP A 138 13.55 3.19 -18.06
C ASP A 138 12.29 3.11 -18.94
N ASN A 139 11.12 3.01 -18.29
CA ASN A 139 9.81 2.81 -18.91
C ASN A 139 8.87 3.97 -18.57
N SER A 140 9.26 5.20 -18.90
CA SER A 140 8.52 6.43 -18.53
C SER A 140 7.08 6.47 -19.04
N PHE A 141 6.73 5.67 -20.04
CA PHE A 141 5.35 5.54 -20.53
C PHE A 141 4.43 4.78 -19.57
N LEU A 142 4.98 4.20 -18.49
CA LEU A 142 4.22 3.57 -17.40
C LEU A 142 4.05 4.50 -16.16
N ASP A 143 4.63 5.70 -16.18
CA ASP A 143 4.58 6.67 -15.08
C ASP A 143 3.19 7.30 -14.90
#